data_97d7f377f39911bcfddb7b97d6d0acec
#
_entry.id   97d7f377f39911bcfddb7b97d6d0acec
#
_cell.length_a   1.000
_cell.length_b   1.000
_cell.length_c   1.000
_cell.angle_alpha   90.00
_cell.angle_beta   90.00
_cell.angle_gamma   90.00
#
_symmetry.space_group_name_H-M   'P 1'
#
loop_
_entity.id
_entity.type
_entity.pdbx_description
1 polymer ?
#
loop_
_entity_poly.entity_id
_entity_poly.type
_entity_poly.pdbx_seq_one_letter_code
_entity_poly.pdbx_strand_id
1 'polypeptide(L)'
;MKRYVQYGCGFTAPDGWVNYDASPTLRFERLPVIGKLYTRNKQRFPSNVKFGDVVKGLPEKPDSCDGIYCSHILEHLAYEDFLTAIKNTWLILKPGGIFRGVVPDLKAAVMNYMEGYDMLDAPANSLMQNTMLGIETRPKTLSSNLKNMYGNSKHLWMWDYKSLEFELKKAGFVNIRPCKFGDSPDPMFKLVEEEGRFFEAAAFECQK
;
A
#
# COMPACT_ATOMS: atom_id res chain seq x y z
N MET A 1 -2.20 26.43 2.77
CA MET A 1 -1.95 25.32 3.74
C MET A 1 -1.42 24.15 2.95
N LYS A 2 -0.36 23.46 3.39
CA LYS A 2 0.16 22.25 2.75
C LYS A 2 -0.88 21.12 2.87
N ARG A 3 -0.97 20.26 1.86
CA ARG A 3 -1.90 19.14 1.79
C ARG A 3 -1.16 17.81 1.67
N TYR A 4 -1.35 16.96 2.64
CA TYR A 4 -0.78 15.62 2.70
C TYR A 4 -1.88 14.59 2.60
N VAL A 5 -1.64 13.54 1.82
CA VAL A 5 -2.59 12.46 1.54
C VAL A 5 -1.92 11.12 1.75
N GLN A 6 -2.58 10.20 2.45
CA GLN A 6 -2.19 8.80 2.42
C GLN A 6 -3.36 7.94 1.92
N TYR A 7 -3.04 6.87 1.23
CA TYR A 7 -4.00 5.86 0.81
C TYR A 7 -3.60 4.47 1.28
N GLY A 8 -4.62 3.64 1.59
CA GLY A 8 -4.42 2.39 2.30
C GLY A 8 -3.95 2.61 3.73
N CYS A 9 -4.49 3.65 4.37
CA CYS A 9 -4.03 4.10 5.70
C CYS A 9 -4.32 3.08 6.81
N GLY A 10 -5.24 2.13 6.59
CA GLY A 10 -5.67 1.22 7.63
C GLY A 10 -6.16 1.97 8.87
N PHE A 11 -5.54 1.67 10.01
CA PHE A 11 -5.85 2.31 11.30
C PHE A 11 -4.93 3.48 11.65
N THR A 12 -3.87 3.71 10.85
CA THR A 12 -2.93 4.83 11.05
C THR A 12 -3.47 6.06 10.35
N ALA A 13 -4.13 6.93 11.09
CA ALA A 13 -4.83 8.10 10.54
C ALA A 13 -4.54 9.37 11.36
N PRO A 14 -3.30 9.91 11.30
CA PRO A 14 -2.92 11.10 12.05
C PRO A 14 -3.64 12.36 11.53
N ASP A 15 -3.79 13.33 12.41
CA ASP A 15 -4.22 14.67 12.04
C ASP A 15 -3.16 15.34 11.15
N GLY A 16 -3.61 16.24 10.28
CA GLY A 16 -2.75 16.90 9.28
C GLY A 16 -2.61 16.11 7.98
N TRP A 17 -3.07 14.86 7.93
CA TRP A 17 -3.18 14.01 6.74
C TRP A 17 -4.63 13.79 6.34
N VAL A 18 -4.88 13.73 5.04
CA VAL A 18 -6.14 13.19 4.51
C VAL A 18 -5.94 11.70 4.32
N ASN A 19 -6.68 10.93 5.10
CA ASN A 19 -6.50 9.49 5.23
C ASN A 19 -7.54 8.76 4.40
N TYR A 20 -7.10 8.03 3.36
CA TYR A 20 -7.96 7.22 2.50
C TYR A 20 -7.70 5.74 2.68
N ASP A 21 -8.77 4.96 2.59
CA ASP A 21 -8.69 3.50 2.55
C ASP A 21 -9.78 2.95 1.63
N ALA A 22 -9.44 1.92 0.84
CA ALA A 22 -10.35 1.27 -0.11
C ALA A 22 -11.05 0.02 0.46
N SER A 23 -10.82 -0.30 1.75
CA SER A 23 -11.35 -1.50 2.37
C SER A 23 -12.87 -1.59 2.29
N PRO A 24 -13.43 -2.72 1.86
CA PRO A 24 -14.86 -2.99 1.95
C PRO A 24 -15.39 -2.88 3.39
N THR A 25 -14.56 -3.22 4.38
CA THR A 25 -14.87 -3.11 5.80
C THR A 25 -15.13 -1.66 6.21
N LEU A 26 -14.30 -0.72 5.76
CA LEU A 26 -14.54 0.71 6.00
C LEU A 26 -15.89 1.15 5.45
N ARG A 27 -16.22 0.76 4.22
CA ARG A 27 -17.53 1.08 3.61
C ARG A 27 -18.68 0.52 4.44
N PHE A 28 -18.55 -0.73 4.92
CA PHE A 28 -19.56 -1.37 5.73
C PHE A 28 -19.74 -0.68 7.08
N GLU A 29 -18.63 -0.34 7.76
CA GLU A 29 -18.66 0.36 9.05
C GLU A 29 -19.29 1.76 8.97
N ARG A 30 -19.26 2.40 7.79
CA ARG A 30 -19.87 3.72 7.55
C ARG A 30 -21.35 3.66 7.19
N LEU A 31 -21.93 2.47 7.00
CA LEU A 31 -23.38 2.36 6.75
C LEU A 31 -24.18 2.79 8.00
N PRO A 32 -25.20 3.63 7.82
CA PRO A 32 -26.06 4.01 8.92
C PRO A 32 -26.75 2.78 9.51
N VAL A 33 -26.89 2.73 10.83
CA VAL A 33 -27.52 1.65 11.62
C VAL A 33 -26.75 0.32 11.57
N ILE A 34 -26.61 -0.30 10.39
CA ILE A 34 -26.01 -1.65 10.22
C ILE A 34 -24.51 -1.63 10.56
N GLY A 35 -23.78 -0.59 10.17
CA GLY A 35 -22.36 -0.44 10.47
C GLY A 35 -22.06 -0.34 11.97
N LYS A 36 -23.00 0.18 12.76
CA LYS A 36 -22.88 0.25 14.23
C LYS A 36 -23.07 -1.11 14.90
N LEU A 37 -23.84 -2.00 14.30
CA LEU A 37 -24.14 -3.35 14.81
C LEU A 37 -23.04 -4.38 14.46
N TYR A 38 -22.11 -4.02 13.58
CA TYR A 38 -21.03 -4.90 13.16
C TYR A 38 -19.94 -4.97 14.23
N THR A 39 -19.84 -6.08 14.92
CA THR A 39 -18.93 -6.30 16.05
C THR A 39 -17.78 -7.28 15.77
N ARG A 40 -17.66 -7.77 14.52
CA ARG A 40 -16.65 -8.79 14.17
C ARG A 40 -15.21 -8.26 14.20
N ASN A 41 -15.01 -6.97 13.97
CA ASN A 41 -13.68 -6.37 14.02
C ASN A 41 -13.39 -5.89 15.46
N LYS A 42 -12.26 -6.34 16.00
CA LYS A 42 -11.78 -5.87 17.32
C LYS A 42 -11.45 -4.38 17.30
N GLN A 43 -11.09 -3.82 16.13
CA GLN A 43 -10.75 -2.42 15.94
C GLN A 43 -11.56 -1.83 14.78
N ARG A 44 -12.07 -0.61 14.94
CA ARG A 44 -12.78 0.15 13.94
C ARG A 44 -11.86 1.19 13.28
N PHE A 45 -12.14 1.51 12.03
CA PHE A 45 -11.46 2.60 11.36
C PHE A 45 -11.67 3.93 12.10
N PRO A 46 -10.61 4.73 12.31
CA PRO A 46 -10.71 6.08 12.87
C PRO A 46 -11.74 6.93 12.10
N SER A 47 -12.40 7.85 12.80
CA SER A 47 -13.49 8.65 12.22
C SER A 47 -13.07 9.54 11.05
N ASN A 48 -11.80 9.96 11.02
CA ASN A 48 -11.19 10.78 9.98
C ASN A 48 -10.70 9.99 8.74
N VAL A 49 -10.84 8.65 8.72
CA VAL A 49 -10.57 7.84 7.52
C VAL A 49 -11.74 7.96 6.55
N LYS A 50 -11.44 8.30 5.30
CA LYS A 50 -12.39 8.41 4.19
C LYS A 50 -12.25 7.22 3.23
N PHE A 51 -13.36 6.83 2.61
CA PHE A 51 -13.26 5.88 1.53
C PHE A 51 -12.61 6.54 0.30
N GLY A 52 -11.58 5.88 -0.26
CA GLY A 52 -10.90 6.29 -1.48
C GLY A 52 -10.10 5.15 -2.07
N ASP A 53 -10.24 4.96 -3.37
CA ASP A 53 -9.57 3.91 -4.16
C ASP A 53 -8.63 4.60 -5.16
N VAL A 54 -7.34 4.43 -4.97
CA VAL A 54 -6.32 5.10 -5.79
C VAL A 54 -6.38 4.65 -7.26
N VAL A 55 -6.82 3.43 -7.53
CA VAL A 55 -6.99 2.93 -8.91
C VAL A 55 -8.12 3.67 -9.62
N LYS A 56 -9.21 3.99 -8.92
CA LYS A 56 -10.34 4.77 -9.46
C LYS A 56 -10.10 6.27 -9.44
N GLY A 57 -9.02 6.72 -8.81
CA GLY A 57 -8.73 8.11 -8.53
C GLY A 57 -9.28 8.57 -7.18
N LEU A 58 -8.42 9.20 -6.39
CA LEU A 58 -8.81 9.82 -5.13
C LEU A 58 -9.56 11.14 -5.42
N PRO A 59 -10.49 11.60 -4.53
CA PRO A 59 -11.23 12.83 -4.70
C PRO A 59 -10.36 14.06 -4.37
N GLU A 60 -9.19 14.14 -4.99
CA GLU A 60 -8.21 15.21 -4.91
C GLU A 60 -8.09 15.93 -6.25
N LYS A 61 -7.83 17.22 -6.22
CA LYS A 61 -7.60 17.97 -7.46
C LYS A 61 -6.21 17.68 -8.02
N PRO A 62 -6.02 17.75 -9.34
CA PRO A 62 -4.69 17.74 -9.91
C PRO A 62 -3.79 18.80 -9.25
N ASP A 63 -2.51 18.48 -9.09
CA ASP A 63 -1.49 19.41 -8.55
C ASP A 63 -1.86 20.01 -7.19
N SER A 64 -2.54 19.25 -6.32
CA SER A 64 -3.02 19.77 -5.04
C SER A 64 -2.29 19.23 -3.82
N CYS A 65 -1.60 18.11 -3.92
CA CYS A 65 -0.94 17.44 -2.78
C CYS A 65 0.53 17.81 -2.69
N ASP A 66 0.99 18.22 -1.51
CA ASP A 66 2.40 18.50 -1.23
C ASP A 66 3.16 17.22 -0.88
N GLY A 67 2.48 16.22 -0.30
CA GLY A 67 3.05 14.91 -0.01
C GLY A 67 2.01 13.81 -0.09
N ILE A 68 2.43 12.64 -0.58
CA ILE A 68 1.61 11.44 -0.67
C ILE A 68 2.37 10.26 -0.06
N TYR A 69 1.67 9.42 0.69
CA TYR A 69 2.23 8.22 1.32
C TYR A 69 1.36 6.99 1.09
N CYS A 70 2.01 5.85 0.87
CA CYS A 70 1.36 4.54 0.92
C CYS A 70 2.32 3.49 1.48
N SER A 71 1.78 2.52 2.21
CA SER A 71 2.59 1.46 2.80
C SER A 71 1.84 0.13 2.73
N HIS A 72 2.46 -0.86 2.11
CA HIS A 72 1.90 -2.21 1.92
C HIS A 72 0.53 -2.19 1.24
N ILE A 73 0.47 -1.51 0.10
CA ILE A 73 -0.72 -1.37 -0.74
C ILE A 73 -0.44 -1.76 -2.19
N LEU A 74 0.70 -1.33 -2.74
CA LEU A 74 0.98 -1.47 -4.17
C LEU A 74 1.17 -2.93 -4.58
N GLU A 75 1.60 -3.79 -3.68
CA GLU A 75 1.72 -5.23 -3.88
C GLU A 75 0.38 -5.97 -3.96
N HIS A 76 -0.68 -5.36 -3.44
CA HIS A 76 -2.05 -5.88 -3.54
C HIS A 76 -2.74 -5.52 -4.86
N LEU A 77 -2.12 -4.69 -5.68
CA LEU A 77 -2.64 -4.30 -6.99
C LEU A 77 -2.14 -5.26 -8.07
N ALA A 78 -3.00 -5.59 -9.04
CA ALA A 78 -2.55 -6.18 -10.28
C ALA A 78 -1.65 -5.18 -11.01
N TYR A 79 -0.77 -5.66 -11.89
CA TYR A 79 0.23 -4.80 -12.53
C TYR A 79 -0.37 -3.57 -13.26
N GLU A 80 -1.46 -3.75 -14.00
CA GLU A 80 -2.12 -2.63 -14.70
C GLU A 80 -2.82 -1.67 -13.73
N ASP A 81 -3.39 -2.19 -12.63
CA ASP A 81 -3.95 -1.37 -11.56
C ASP A 81 -2.87 -0.55 -10.84
N PHE A 82 -1.69 -1.15 -10.63
CA PHE A 82 -0.53 -0.44 -10.11
C PHE A 82 -0.15 0.73 -11.03
N LEU A 83 -0.01 0.50 -12.35
CA LEU A 83 0.32 1.57 -13.29
C LEU A 83 -0.72 2.70 -13.24
N THR A 84 -1.99 2.35 -13.13
CA THR A 84 -3.08 3.31 -12.99
C THR A 84 -2.99 4.09 -11.67
N ALA A 85 -2.73 3.41 -10.56
CA ALA A 85 -2.56 4.02 -9.24
C ALA A 85 -1.37 5.01 -9.22
N ILE A 86 -0.24 4.63 -9.81
CA ILE A 86 0.96 5.49 -9.92
C ILE A 86 0.67 6.74 -10.77
N LYS A 87 -0.03 6.58 -11.89
CA LYS A 87 -0.48 7.71 -12.72
C LYS A 87 -1.42 8.65 -11.97
N ASN A 88 -2.40 8.11 -11.25
CA ASN A 88 -3.33 8.90 -10.43
C ASN A 88 -2.62 9.63 -9.29
N THR A 89 -1.63 8.98 -8.67
CA THR A 89 -0.77 9.58 -7.64
C THR A 89 0.03 10.75 -8.22
N TRP A 90 0.65 10.56 -9.38
CA TRP A 90 1.38 11.63 -10.07
C TRP A 90 0.48 12.81 -10.42
N LEU A 91 -0.74 12.54 -10.88
CA LEU A 91 -1.71 13.58 -11.30
C LEU A 91 -2.04 14.54 -10.15
N ILE A 92 -2.29 14.02 -8.96
CA ILE A 92 -2.72 14.84 -7.80
C ILE A 92 -1.54 15.47 -7.05
N LEU A 93 -0.31 14.97 -7.25
CA LEU A 93 0.89 15.52 -6.63
C LEU A 93 1.28 16.83 -7.30
N LYS A 94 1.64 17.86 -6.52
CA LYS A 94 2.18 19.14 -7.02
C LYS A 94 3.54 18.94 -7.67
N PRO A 95 3.93 19.80 -8.62
CA PRO A 95 5.33 19.91 -9.03
C PRO A 95 6.23 20.14 -7.80
N GLY A 96 7.27 19.29 -7.65
CA GLY A 96 8.14 19.25 -6.48
C GLY A 96 7.55 18.60 -5.22
N GLY A 97 6.30 18.14 -5.28
CA GLY A 97 5.69 17.35 -4.19
C GLY A 97 6.36 15.99 -4.03
N ILE A 98 6.30 15.43 -2.83
CA ILE A 98 6.97 14.17 -2.47
C ILE A 98 5.97 13.02 -2.48
N PHE A 99 6.28 11.95 -3.21
CA PHE A 99 5.64 10.66 -3.09
C PHE A 99 6.58 9.66 -2.42
N ARG A 100 6.09 9.01 -1.37
CA ARG A 100 6.85 8.05 -0.59
C ARG A 100 6.06 6.77 -0.40
N GLY A 101 6.69 5.63 -0.64
CA GLY A 101 6.02 4.33 -0.58
C GLY A 101 6.90 3.23 -0.02
N VAL A 102 6.25 2.23 0.58
CA VAL A 102 6.88 1.05 1.18
C VAL A 102 6.10 -0.18 0.72
N VAL A 103 6.81 -1.20 0.23
CA VAL A 103 6.26 -2.51 -0.15
C VAL A 103 7.19 -3.63 0.31
N PRO A 104 6.72 -4.88 0.48
CA PRO A 104 7.60 -6.01 0.73
C PRO A 104 8.61 -6.17 -0.40
N ASP A 105 9.89 -6.44 -0.06
CA ASP A 105 10.95 -6.57 -1.04
C ASP A 105 11.06 -8.00 -1.58
N LEU A 106 10.75 -8.19 -2.86
CA LEU A 106 10.94 -9.47 -3.55
C LEU A 106 12.39 -9.93 -3.48
N LYS A 107 13.35 -9.00 -3.58
CA LYS A 107 14.77 -9.35 -3.50
C LYS A 107 15.11 -9.94 -2.13
N ALA A 108 14.65 -9.35 -1.03
CA ALA A 108 14.84 -9.89 0.31
C ALA A 108 14.20 -11.28 0.46
N ALA A 109 12.98 -11.46 -0.04
CA ALA A 109 12.29 -12.75 0.00
C ALA A 109 13.04 -13.85 -0.78
N VAL A 110 13.62 -13.52 -1.94
CA VAL A 110 14.42 -14.45 -2.75
C VAL A 110 15.74 -14.77 -2.03
N MET A 111 16.40 -13.80 -1.43
CA MET A 111 17.63 -14.04 -0.66
C MET A 111 17.36 -14.96 0.54
N ASN A 112 16.31 -14.71 1.30
CA ASN A 112 15.89 -15.57 2.42
C ASN A 112 15.58 -17.00 1.95
N TYR A 113 14.96 -17.16 0.78
CA TYR A 113 14.73 -18.47 0.17
C TYR A 113 16.04 -19.19 -0.14
N MET A 114 17.00 -18.50 -0.77
CA MET A 114 18.29 -19.08 -1.13
C MET A 114 19.12 -19.47 0.10
N GLU A 115 19.16 -18.59 1.11
CA GLU A 115 19.86 -18.84 2.37
C GLU A 115 19.25 -19.99 3.17
N GLY A 116 17.92 -20.09 3.16
CA GLY A 116 17.17 -21.11 3.88
C GLY A 116 17.05 -22.44 3.12
N TYR A 117 17.51 -22.53 1.86
CA TYR A 117 17.22 -23.66 0.98
C TYR A 117 17.66 -25.01 1.55
N ASP A 118 18.86 -25.09 2.09
CA ASP A 118 19.43 -26.34 2.65
C ASP A 118 19.05 -26.56 4.13
N MET A 119 18.43 -25.57 4.78
CA MET A 119 18.10 -25.61 6.20
C MET A 119 16.61 -25.89 6.48
N LEU A 120 15.74 -25.63 5.52
CA LEU A 120 14.30 -25.78 5.66
C LEU A 120 13.81 -27.06 4.98
N ASP A 121 12.88 -27.79 5.62
CA ASP A 121 12.26 -28.98 5.00
C ASP A 121 11.41 -28.64 3.76
N ALA A 122 10.87 -27.43 3.70
CA ALA A 122 9.97 -26.99 2.60
C ALA A 122 10.21 -25.52 2.25
N PRO A 123 11.37 -25.12 1.69
CA PRO A 123 11.71 -23.72 1.44
C PRO A 123 10.77 -23.03 0.46
N ALA A 124 10.27 -23.73 -0.57
CA ALA A 124 9.30 -23.17 -1.51
C ALA A 124 7.96 -22.85 -0.83
N ASN A 125 7.48 -23.69 0.10
CA ASN A 125 6.26 -23.39 0.85
C ASN A 125 6.45 -22.14 1.72
N SER A 126 7.61 -22.02 2.37
CA SER A 126 7.96 -20.85 3.18
C SER A 126 7.95 -19.57 2.33
N LEU A 127 8.59 -19.59 1.15
CA LEU A 127 8.59 -18.46 0.23
C LEU A 127 7.15 -18.06 -0.17
N MET A 128 6.33 -19.03 -0.61
CA MET A 128 4.97 -18.76 -1.06
C MET A 128 4.06 -18.22 0.05
N GLN A 129 4.26 -18.66 1.29
CA GLN A 129 3.51 -18.17 2.45
C GLN A 129 3.98 -16.78 2.88
N ASN A 130 5.30 -16.58 3.02
CA ASN A 130 5.88 -15.31 3.46
C ASN A 130 5.63 -14.18 2.45
N THR A 131 5.64 -14.48 1.16
CA THR A 131 5.30 -13.51 0.10
C THR A 131 3.81 -13.33 -0.11
N MET A 132 2.95 -14.12 0.54
CA MET A 132 1.49 -14.12 0.36
C MET A 132 1.04 -14.34 -1.11
N LEU A 133 1.92 -14.85 -1.98
CA LEU A 133 1.61 -15.23 -3.37
C LEU A 133 0.91 -16.60 -3.45
N GLY A 134 1.10 -17.45 -2.44
CA GLY A 134 0.52 -18.78 -2.38
C GLY A 134 -1.00 -18.77 -2.24
N ILE A 135 -1.67 -19.64 -2.99
CA ILE A 135 -3.11 -19.91 -2.83
C ILE A 135 -3.27 -21.31 -2.22
N GLU A 136 -3.38 -21.39 -0.90
CA GLU A 136 -3.50 -22.67 -0.19
C GLU A 136 -4.82 -23.38 -0.51
N THR A 137 -5.92 -22.63 -0.65
CA THR A 137 -7.24 -23.21 -0.93
C THR A 137 -7.96 -22.45 -2.03
N ARG A 138 -8.48 -23.20 -3.02
CA ARG A 138 -9.36 -22.61 -4.03
C ARG A 138 -10.72 -22.24 -3.43
N PRO A 139 -11.27 -21.05 -3.73
CA PRO A 139 -12.60 -20.70 -3.31
C PRO A 139 -13.63 -21.65 -3.95
N LYS A 140 -14.44 -22.29 -3.11
CA LYS A 140 -15.43 -23.32 -3.55
C LYS A 140 -16.86 -22.79 -3.65
N THR A 141 -17.12 -21.57 -3.19
CA THR A 141 -18.48 -20.99 -3.17
C THR A 141 -18.49 -19.58 -3.80
N LEU A 142 -19.66 -19.16 -4.30
CA LEU A 142 -19.84 -17.80 -4.83
C LEU A 142 -19.47 -16.72 -3.81
N SER A 143 -19.78 -16.93 -2.53
CA SER A 143 -19.43 -16.00 -1.45
C SER A 143 -17.92 -15.93 -1.20
N SER A 144 -17.20 -17.07 -1.32
CA SER A 144 -15.73 -17.09 -1.19
C SER A 144 -15.05 -16.48 -2.42
N ASN A 145 -15.64 -16.64 -3.62
CA ASN A 145 -15.17 -15.97 -4.83
C ASN A 145 -15.31 -14.43 -4.71
N LEU A 146 -16.48 -13.96 -4.26
CA LEU A 146 -16.70 -12.54 -4.00
C LEU A 146 -15.74 -11.99 -2.94
N LYS A 147 -15.53 -12.73 -1.84
CA LYS A 147 -14.57 -12.35 -0.80
C LYS A 147 -13.12 -12.25 -1.33
N ASN A 148 -12.72 -13.17 -2.21
CA ASN A 148 -11.40 -13.14 -2.84
C ASN A 148 -11.27 -12.03 -3.91
N MET A 149 -12.35 -11.69 -4.62
CA MET A 149 -12.34 -10.58 -5.59
C MET A 149 -12.29 -9.20 -4.93
N TYR A 150 -12.88 -9.07 -3.73
CA TYR A 150 -12.95 -7.79 -3.01
C TYR A 150 -12.02 -7.72 -1.79
N GLY A 151 -11.35 -8.82 -1.43
CA GLY A 151 -10.41 -8.87 -0.31
C GLY A 151 -8.99 -8.55 -0.75
N ASN A 152 -8.46 -7.42 -0.32
CA ASN A 152 -7.06 -7.01 -0.55
C ASN A 152 -6.07 -7.74 0.37
N SER A 153 -6.27 -9.04 0.63
CA SER A 153 -5.46 -9.78 1.59
C SER A 153 -4.34 -10.62 0.96
N LYS A 154 -4.16 -10.56 -0.37
CA LYS A 154 -3.13 -11.29 -1.11
C LYS A 154 -2.26 -10.34 -1.89
N HIS A 155 -0.97 -10.66 -1.97
CA HIS A 155 -0.09 -9.97 -2.88
C HIS A 155 -0.36 -10.47 -4.30
N LEU A 156 -0.64 -9.55 -5.21
CA LEU A 156 -0.87 -9.85 -6.62
C LEU A 156 0.39 -9.63 -7.45
N TRP A 157 1.24 -8.70 -7.02
CA TRP A 157 2.50 -8.39 -7.70
C TRP A 157 3.57 -7.98 -6.70
N MET A 158 4.62 -8.79 -6.59
CA MET A 158 5.76 -8.45 -5.73
C MET A 158 6.74 -7.52 -6.44
N TRP A 159 7.29 -6.61 -5.68
CA TRP A 159 8.19 -5.57 -6.15
C TRP A 159 9.59 -5.71 -5.55
N ASP A 160 10.61 -5.29 -6.30
CA ASP A 160 11.90 -4.87 -5.79
C ASP A 160 12.15 -3.39 -6.11
N TYR A 161 13.17 -2.82 -5.49
CA TYR A 161 13.46 -1.40 -5.69
C TYR A 161 13.73 -1.04 -7.16
N LYS A 162 14.46 -1.88 -7.92
CA LYS A 162 14.81 -1.57 -9.32
C LYS A 162 13.58 -1.53 -10.22
N SER A 163 12.66 -2.45 -10.02
CA SER A 163 11.40 -2.50 -10.77
C SER A 163 10.50 -1.32 -10.43
N LEU A 164 10.40 -0.96 -9.14
CA LEU A 164 9.68 0.24 -8.72
C LEU A 164 10.30 1.51 -9.31
N GLU A 165 11.61 1.68 -9.23
CA GLU A 165 12.32 2.82 -9.79
C GLU A 165 12.06 2.95 -11.30
N PHE A 166 12.09 1.83 -12.03
CA PHE A 166 11.81 1.81 -13.47
C PHE A 166 10.40 2.32 -13.79
N GLU A 167 9.37 1.79 -13.11
CA GLU A 167 7.99 2.19 -13.37
C GLU A 167 7.69 3.61 -12.90
N LEU A 168 8.28 4.06 -11.78
CA LEU A 168 8.15 5.43 -11.31
C LEU A 168 8.78 6.43 -12.30
N LYS A 169 9.97 6.14 -12.85
CA LYS A 169 10.61 6.95 -13.89
C LYS A 169 9.72 7.04 -15.13
N LYS A 170 9.17 5.93 -15.57
CA LYS A 170 8.28 5.85 -16.73
C LYS A 170 6.98 6.64 -16.51
N ALA A 171 6.49 6.71 -15.30
CA ALA A 171 5.32 7.52 -14.92
C ALA A 171 5.62 9.03 -14.81
N GLY A 172 6.89 9.45 -14.90
CA GLY A 172 7.30 10.85 -14.88
C GLY A 172 7.82 11.36 -13.52
N PHE A 173 8.01 10.48 -12.55
CA PHE A 173 8.65 10.86 -11.28
C PHE A 173 10.16 11.07 -11.47
N VAL A 174 10.69 12.00 -10.70
CA VAL A 174 12.11 12.39 -10.68
C VAL A 174 12.68 12.25 -9.27
N ASN A 175 13.99 12.40 -9.11
CA ASN A 175 14.69 12.35 -7.82
C ASN A 175 14.33 11.08 -7.01
N ILE A 176 14.21 9.95 -7.72
CA ILE A 176 13.84 8.67 -7.11
C ILE A 176 15.03 8.13 -6.34
N ARG A 177 14.82 7.84 -5.05
CA ARG A 177 15.84 7.26 -4.18
C ARG A 177 15.27 6.14 -3.32
N PRO A 178 16.08 5.15 -2.93
CA PRO A 178 15.69 4.26 -1.85
C PRO A 178 15.62 5.06 -0.55
N CYS A 179 14.70 4.70 0.33
CA CYS A 179 14.54 5.39 1.60
C CYS A 179 14.48 4.42 2.79
N LYS A 180 14.66 4.97 3.99
CA LYS A 180 14.59 4.27 5.27
C LYS A 180 13.56 4.97 6.17
N PHE A 181 13.12 4.27 7.19
CA PHE A 181 12.25 4.85 8.21
C PHE A 181 12.81 6.18 8.73
N GLY A 182 12.00 7.22 8.72
CA GLY A 182 12.30 8.55 9.27
C GLY A 182 13.31 9.39 8.51
N ASP A 183 13.76 8.98 7.31
CA ASP A 183 14.81 9.71 6.55
C ASP A 183 14.27 10.73 5.53
N SER A 184 12.94 10.98 5.52
CA SER A 184 12.35 12.01 4.67
C SER A 184 12.79 13.43 5.13
N PRO A 185 13.12 14.34 4.20
CA PRO A 185 13.37 15.74 4.54
C PRO A 185 12.12 16.48 5.03
N ASP A 186 10.93 16.00 4.69
CA ASP A 186 9.67 16.56 5.19
C ASP A 186 9.20 15.81 6.44
N PRO A 187 9.17 16.48 7.62
CA PRO A 187 8.85 15.84 8.89
C PRO A 187 7.41 15.30 8.97
N MET A 188 6.52 15.69 8.06
CA MET A 188 5.14 15.19 8.04
C MET A 188 5.08 13.69 7.79
N PHE A 189 6.03 13.11 7.07
CA PHE A 189 6.06 11.65 6.82
C PHE A 189 6.28 10.83 8.10
N LYS A 190 6.94 11.39 9.12
CA LYS A 190 7.10 10.71 10.42
C LYS A 190 5.78 10.41 11.12
N LEU A 191 4.71 11.11 10.77
CA LEU A 191 3.39 10.89 11.37
C LEU A 191 2.66 9.64 10.83
N VAL A 192 3.03 9.18 9.65
CA VAL A 192 2.39 8.06 8.94
C VAL A 192 3.29 6.83 8.80
N GLU A 193 4.59 6.98 9.03
CA GLU A 193 5.53 5.89 8.96
C GLU A 193 5.52 5.05 10.24
N GLU A 194 5.65 3.74 10.09
CA GLU A 194 5.83 2.75 11.15
C GLU A 194 7.09 1.94 10.88
N GLU A 195 8.03 1.92 11.83
CA GLU A 195 9.36 1.30 11.65
C GLU A 195 9.29 -0.15 11.17
N GLY A 196 8.39 -0.94 11.77
CA GLY A 196 8.22 -2.35 11.41
C GLY A 196 7.81 -2.59 9.96
N ARG A 197 7.22 -1.58 9.28
CA ARG A 197 6.85 -1.67 7.87
C ARG A 197 8.05 -1.59 6.93
N PHE A 198 9.21 -1.10 7.40
CA PHE A 198 10.45 -1.00 6.62
C PHE A 198 11.33 -2.24 6.73
N PHE A 199 10.96 -3.21 7.57
CA PHE A 199 11.71 -4.47 7.68
C PHE A 199 11.51 -5.31 6.42
N GLU A 200 12.61 -5.74 5.80
CA GLU A 200 12.62 -6.49 4.53
C GLU A 200 11.72 -5.87 3.44
N ALA A 201 11.73 -4.54 3.36
CA ALA A 201 10.90 -3.78 2.46
C ALA A 201 11.71 -3.01 1.41
N ALA A 202 11.15 -2.91 0.22
CA ALA A 202 11.57 -1.97 -0.81
C ALA A 202 10.83 -0.65 -0.59
N ALA A 203 11.53 0.33 -0.04
CA ALA A 203 10.98 1.66 0.21
C ALA A 203 11.61 2.69 -0.73
N PHE A 204 10.80 3.62 -1.20
CA PHE A 204 11.21 4.66 -2.13
C PHE A 204 10.66 6.02 -1.74
N GLU A 205 11.36 7.06 -2.17
CA GLU A 205 10.92 8.45 -2.15
C GLU A 205 11.22 9.08 -3.51
N CYS A 206 10.28 9.82 -4.06
CA CYS A 206 10.44 10.50 -5.35
C CYS A 206 9.62 11.80 -5.39
N GLN A 207 9.80 12.58 -6.46
CA GLN A 207 9.12 13.86 -6.67
C GLN A 207 8.43 13.89 -8.04
N LYS A 208 7.39 14.73 -8.13
CA LYS A 208 6.81 15.11 -9.42
C LYS A 208 7.64 16.18 -10.08
#